data_9635bbfb6e286849d7f2bb4f5d5a6029
#
_entry.id   9635bbfb6e286849d7f2bb4f5d5a6029
#
_cell.length_a   1.000
_cell.length_b   1.000
_cell.length_c   1.000
_cell.angle_alpha   90.00
_cell.angle_beta   90.00
_cell.angle_gamma   90.00
#
_symmetry.space_group_name_H-M   'P 1'
#
loop_
_entity.id
_entity.type
_entity.pdbx_description
1 polymer ?
#
loop_
_entity_poly.entity_id
_entity_poly.type
_entity_poly.pdbx_seq_one_letter_code
_entity_poly.pdbx_strand_id
1 'polypeptide(L)'
;NGMFAFAVWDRQARELFLARDRYGIKPLYVAECGETFLFGSEIKALAVHPAFRTDVDREALLEYFTFQNFFTDRTLFKGVRLLPAGSWLVVSERTVGAATSYWDYDFREPEQAADGQAYREELDRLLQQAVSRQLVSDVPVGAYLSGGMDSGTVTALAAREIPNLHSFTCGFDLHSASGIELGFDERDAAELMSYRFGTEHYEMVLKAGDMERAMPALAYHLEEPRVGQSYPNYYVARLAGKFVKVVLCGTGGDELFGGYPWRYYRAVVNDDFEHYVDKYYAYWQRLIPNQAVQKVFQPIWPEVRHVWTRDIFRDVFRRPEAELTRPEDYINHSLYFEAKTFLHGLLVVE
;
A
#
# COMPACT_ATOMS: atom_id res chain seq x y z
N ASN A 1 2.50 -15.90 -9.47
CA ASN A 1 1.86 -14.81 -10.19
C ASN A 1 0.38 -14.79 -9.84
N GLY A 2 -0.11 -13.65 -9.35
CA GLY A 2 -1.52 -13.50 -8.97
C GLY A 2 -1.71 -12.73 -7.67
N MET A 3 -2.94 -12.27 -7.45
CA MET A 3 -3.40 -11.57 -6.25
C MET A 3 -4.25 -12.54 -5.44
N PHE A 4 -3.80 -12.91 -4.26
CA PHE A 4 -4.48 -13.90 -3.45
C PHE A 4 -4.26 -13.75 -1.95
N ALA A 5 -5.28 -14.11 -1.20
CA ALA A 5 -5.19 -14.53 0.19
C ALA A 5 -6.05 -15.78 0.30
N PHE A 6 -5.49 -16.86 0.80
CA PHE A 6 -6.24 -18.12 0.92
C PHE A 6 -5.91 -18.88 2.18
N ALA A 7 -6.83 -19.77 2.55
CA ALA A 7 -6.69 -20.71 3.64
C ALA A 7 -7.01 -22.12 3.15
N VAL A 8 -6.18 -23.08 3.53
CA VAL A 8 -6.37 -24.52 3.22
C VAL A 8 -6.30 -25.33 4.50
N TRP A 9 -7.34 -26.11 4.77
CA TRP A 9 -7.35 -27.06 5.89
C TRP A 9 -6.92 -28.46 5.44
N ASP A 10 -5.79 -28.92 5.96
CA ASP A 10 -5.35 -30.31 5.79
C ASP A 10 -6.00 -31.19 6.88
N ARG A 11 -6.91 -32.08 6.45
CA ARG A 11 -7.63 -32.95 7.36
C ARG A 11 -6.76 -34.06 7.95
N GLN A 12 -5.70 -34.49 7.27
CA GLN A 12 -4.83 -35.57 7.73
C GLN A 12 -3.81 -35.03 8.74
N ALA A 13 -3.15 -33.94 8.40
CA ALA A 13 -2.21 -33.25 9.28
C ALA A 13 -2.91 -32.51 10.42
N ARG A 14 -4.20 -32.17 10.25
CA ARG A 14 -4.98 -31.25 11.13
C ARG A 14 -4.29 -29.90 11.26
N GLU A 15 -3.94 -29.35 10.11
CA GLU A 15 -3.24 -28.08 10.00
C GLU A 15 -4.00 -27.13 9.07
N LEU A 16 -4.01 -25.86 9.43
CA LEU A 16 -4.51 -24.75 8.62
C LEU A 16 -3.31 -24.05 7.98
N PHE A 17 -3.21 -24.08 6.67
CA PHE A 17 -2.22 -23.34 5.90
C PHE A 17 -2.85 -22.05 5.37
N LEU A 18 -2.21 -20.93 5.65
CA LEU A 18 -2.61 -19.58 5.22
C LEU A 18 -1.50 -19.00 4.35
N ALA A 19 -1.84 -18.33 3.26
CA ALA A 19 -0.85 -17.63 2.43
C ALA A 19 -1.42 -16.33 1.85
N ARG A 20 -0.54 -15.35 1.68
CA ARG A 20 -0.83 -14.04 1.13
C ARG A 20 0.10 -13.73 -0.03
N ASP A 21 -0.42 -13.06 -1.08
CA ASP A 21 0.32 -12.77 -2.31
C ASP A 21 1.58 -11.91 -2.07
N ARG A 22 2.47 -11.88 -3.09
CA ARG A 22 3.78 -11.22 -3.03
C ARG A 22 3.71 -9.76 -2.60
N TYR A 23 2.75 -9.01 -3.14
CA TYR A 23 2.59 -7.59 -2.86
C TYR A 23 1.61 -7.30 -1.72
N GLY A 24 0.96 -8.35 -1.18
CA GLY A 24 -0.07 -8.22 -0.14
C GLY A 24 -1.32 -7.48 -0.62
N ILE A 25 -1.66 -7.57 -1.91
CA ILE A 25 -2.83 -6.90 -2.49
C ILE A 25 -4.12 -7.38 -1.84
N LYS A 26 -4.21 -8.69 -1.55
CA LYS A 26 -5.36 -9.22 -0.82
C LYS A 26 -5.05 -9.27 0.68
N PRO A 27 -5.85 -8.60 1.53
CA PRO A 27 -5.63 -8.60 2.97
C PRO A 27 -5.94 -9.97 3.59
N LEU A 28 -5.18 -10.33 4.63
CA LEU A 28 -5.41 -11.50 5.45
C LEU A 28 -5.04 -11.20 6.90
N TYR A 29 -6.04 -10.87 7.69
CA TYR A 29 -5.90 -10.60 9.11
C TYR A 29 -6.00 -11.90 9.90
N VAL A 30 -5.24 -11.98 10.97
CA VAL A 30 -5.21 -13.14 11.89
C VAL A 30 -5.29 -12.66 13.34
N ALA A 31 -5.93 -13.44 14.20
CA ALA A 31 -6.00 -13.16 15.64
C ALA A 31 -6.15 -14.46 16.44
N GLU A 32 -5.57 -14.47 17.65
CA GLU A 32 -5.81 -15.50 18.64
C GLU A 32 -6.78 -14.97 19.71
N CYS A 33 -7.95 -15.61 19.82
CA CYS A 33 -8.99 -15.22 20.76
C CYS A 33 -9.30 -16.38 21.72
N GLY A 34 -8.60 -16.42 22.87
CA GLY A 34 -8.63 -17.56 23.77
C GLY A 34 -8.02 -18.81 23.11
N GLU A 35 -8.79 -19.88 23.00
CA GLU A 35 -8.36 -21.11 22.31
C GLU A 35 -8.72 -21.15 20.81
N THR A 36 -9.23 -20.06 20.28
CA THR A 36 -9.69 -19.98 18.88
C THR A 36 -8.75 -19.11 18.06
N PHE A 37 -8.26 -19.66 16.95
CA PHE A 37 -7.57 -18.91 15.91
C PHE A 37 -8.59 -18.39 14.89
N LEU A 38 -8.56 -17.08 14.62
CA LEU A 38 -9.44 -16.39 13.68
C LEU A 38 -8.63 -15.88 12.50
N PHE A 39 -9.22 -15.91 11.32
CA PHE A 39 -8.66 -15.26 10.13
C PHE A 39 -9.76 -14.70 9.23
N GLY A 40 -9.42 -13.69 8.44
CA GLY A 40 -10.37 -13.06 7.53
C GLY A 40 -9.73 -11.94 6.71
N SER A 41 -10.42 -11.50 5.68
CA SER A 41 -9.96 -10.39 4.84
C SER A 41 -10.25 -9.01 5.44
N GLU A 42 -11.12 -8.94 6.47
CA GLU A 42 -11.50 -7.70 7.15
C GLU A 42 -11.56 -7.96 8.66
N ILE A 43 -11.14 -6.98 9.46
CA ILE A 43 -11.11 -7.11 10.93
C ILE A 43 -12.54 -7.24 11.49
N LYS A 44 -13.52 -6.54 10.89
CA LYS A 44 -14.93 -6.65 11.29
C LYS A 44 -15.49 -8.08 11.12
N ALA A 45 -14.94 -8.88 10.22
CA ALA A 45 -15.30 -10.29 10.12
C ALA A 45 -14.80 -11.11 11.31
N LEU A 46 -13.63 -10.75 11.88
CA LEU A 46 -13.13 -11.36 13.11
C LEU A 46 -13.93 -10.90 14.34
N ALA A 47 -14.37 -9.64 14.32
CA ALA A 47 -15.06 -9.01 15.44
C ALA A 47 -16.45 -9.60 15.75
N VAL A 48 -17.02 -10.42 14.86
CA VAL A 48 -18.27 -11.15 15.13
C VAL A 48 -18.09 -12.32 16.11
N HIS A 49 -16.83 -12.75 16.36
CA HIS A 49 -16.57 -13.84 17.29
C HIS A 49 -16.75 -13.38 18.75
N PRO A 50 -17.47 -14.13 19.60
CA PRO A 50 -17.80 -13.69 20.98
C PRO A 50 -16.59 -13.41 21.89
N ALA A 51 -15.45 -14.07 21.61
CA ALA A 51 -14.21 -13.86 22.36
C ALA A 51 -13.37 -12.69 21.86
N PHE A 52 -13.72 -12.07 20.73
CA PHE A 52 -13.01 -10.92 20.19
C PHE A 52 -13.15 -9.71 21.16
N ARG A 53 -12.07 -8.94 21.32
CA ARG A 53 -12.08 -7.72 22.13
C ARG A 53 -11.56 -6.56 21.27
N THR A 54 -12.30 -5.45 21.31
CA THR A 54 -11.96 -4.23 20.58
C THR A 54 -11.12 -3.31 21.48
N ASP A 55 -9.88 -3.75 21.74
CA ASP A 55 -8.90 -2.95 22.50
C ASP A 55 -7.91 -2.31 21.51
N VAL A 56 -7.46 -1.09 21.83
CA VAL A 56 -6.46 -0.39 21.01
C VAL A 56 -5.06 -0.91 21.31
N ASP A 57 -4.31 -1.27 20.27
CA ASP A 57 -2.86 -1.52 20.35
C ASP A 57 -2.13 -0.16 20.46
N ARG A 58 -1.61 0.14 21.63
CA ARG A 58 -0.98 1.44 21.92
C ARG A 58 0.40 1.58 21.27
N GLU A 59 1.09 0.49 21.06
CA GLU A 59 2.36 0.50 20.32
C GLU A 59 2.12 0.74 18.83
N ALA A 60 1.10 0.11 18.24
CA ALA A 60 0.66 0.40 16.88
C ALA A 60 0.16 1.86 16.74
N LEU A 61 -0.52 2.38 17.76
CA LEU A 61 -0.92 3.78 17.78
C LEU A 61 0.29 4.73 17.73
N LEU A 62 1.36 4.44 18.50
CA LEU A 62 2.61 5.21 18.46
C LEU A 62 3.27 5.13 17.08
N GLU A 63 3.33 3.93 16.49
CA GLU A 63 3.86 3.69 15.16
C GLU A 63 3.09 4.51 14.10
N TYR A 64 1.75 4.44 14.11
CA TYR A 64 0.91 5.21 13.21
C TYR A 64 1.11 6.73 13.36
N PHE A 65 1.15 7.24 14.58
CA PHE A 65 1.37 8.67 14.81
C PHE A 65 2.78 9.14 14.43
N THR A 66 3.74 8.24 14.38
CA THR A 66 5.09 8.55 13.85
C THR A 66 5.07 8.56 12.32
N PHE A 67 4.58 7.49 11.67
CA PHE A 67 4.77 7.25 10.25
C PHE A 67 3.52 7.53 9.40
N GLN A 68 2.35 7.72 10.01
CA GLN A 68 1.05 7.73 9.33
C GLN A 68 0.79 6.39 8.58
N ASN A 69 1.41 5.32 9.06
CA ASN A 69 1.41 3.99 8.47
C ASN A 69 1.86 2.95 9.49
N PHE A 70 1.72 1.66 9.15
CA PHE A 70 2.28 0.54 9.90
C PHE A 70 3.41 -0.09 9.08
N PHE A 71 4.60 -0.18 9.65
CA PHE A 71 5.77 -0.85 9.06
C PHE A 71 5.93 -2.26 9.60
N THR A 72 5.24 -2.56 10.69
CA THR A 72 5.11 -3.89 11.28
C THR A 72 3.86 -4.62 10.76
N ASP A 73 3.64 -5.83 11.23
CA ASP A 73 2.42 -6.60 10.99
C ASP A 73 1.25 -6.22 11.93
N ARG A 74 1.44 -5.23 12.79
CA ARG A 74 0.44 -4.75 13.76
C ARG A 74 -0.72 -4.05 13.07
N THR A 75 -1.85 -4.05 13.75
CA THR A 75 -3.01 -3.22 13.47
C THR A 75 -3.34 -2.36 14.68
N LEU A 76 -4.25 -1.41 14.57
CA LEU A 76 -4.75 -0.68 15.74
C LEU A 76 -5.57 -1.55 16.69
N PHE A 77 -5.99 -2.74 16.27
CA PHE A 77 -6.73 -3.68 17.10
C PHE A 77 -5.75 -4.61 17.81
N LYS A 78 -5.67 -4.50 19.13
CA LYS A 78 -4.76 -5.29 19.95
C LYS A 78 -4.95 -6.79 19.71
N GLY A 79 -3.85 -7.49 19.37
CA GLY A 79 -3.86 -8.93 19.10
C GLY A 79 -4.32 -9.31 17.69
N VAL A 80 -4.72 -8.35 16.86
CA VAL A 80 -4.96 -8.57 15.44
C VAL A 80 -3.70 -8.22 14.65
N ARG A 81 -3.29 -9.12 13.75
CA ARG A 81 -2.13 -8.91 12.88
C ARG A 81 -2.52 -9.08 11.42
N LEU A 82 -1.86 -8.34 10.56
CA LEU A 82 -1.96 -8.50 9.11
C LEU A 82 -0.84 -9.45 8.67
N LEU A 83 -1.19 -10.62 8.11
CA LEU A 83 -0.16 -11.54 7.60
C LEU A 83 0.72 -10.80 6.58
N PRO A 84 2.05 -10.78 6.76
CA PRO A 84 2.95 -10.04 5.87
C PRO A 84 2.82 -10.43 4.40
N ALA A 85 3.05 -9.49 3.49
CA ALA A 85 3.10 -9.74 2.06
C ALA A 85 4.15 -10.81 1.72
N GLY A 86 3.87 -11.65 0.70
CA GLY A 86 4.78 -12.71 0.29
C GLY A 86 5.06 -13.75 1.36
N SER A 87 4.11 -14.02 2.26
CA SER A 87 4.31 -14.91 3.40
C SER A 87 3.22 -15.97 3.50
N TRP A 88 3.54 -17.03 4.22
CA TRP A 88 2.62 -18.08 4.64
C TRP A 88 2.72 -18.36 6.14
N LEU A 89 1.69 -18.98 6.69
CA LEU A 89 1.56 -19.33 8.09
C LEU A 89 0.90 -20.71 8.21
N VAL A 90 1.39 -21.55 9.10
CA VAL A 90 0.73 -22.82 9.47
C VAL A 90 0.25 -22.75 10.91
N VAL A 91 -0.99 -23.16 11.11
CA VAL A 91 -1.63 -23.26 12.42
C VAL A 91 -2.05 -24.69 12.64
N SER A 92 -1.55 -25.30 13.71
CA SER A 92 -1.97 -26.60 14.19
C SER A 92 -2.90 -26.48 15.40
N GLU A 93 -3.47 -27.56 15.87
CA GLU A 93 -4.29 -27.59 17.09
C GLU A 93 -3.54 -27.11 18.35
N ARG A 94 -2.21 -27.12 18.32
CA ARG A 94 -1.39 -26.87 19.51
C ARG A 94 -0.60 -25.55 19.39
N THR A 95 -0.33 -25.10 18.19
CA THR A 95 0.59 -23.98 17.96
C THR A 95 0.19 -23.15 16.74
N VAL A 96 0.33 -21.85 16.88
CA VAL A 96 0.38 -20.92 15.75
C VAL A 96 1.85 -20.73 15.38
N GLY A 97 2.22 -21.11 14.16
CA GLY A 97 3.58 -20.97 13.66
C GLY A 97 3.98 -19.50 13.44
N ALA A 98 5.24 -19.24 13.14
CA ALA A 98 5.68 -17.94 12.69
C ALA A 98 5.38 -17.73 11.20
N ALA A 99 5.05 -16.51 10.82
CA ALA A 99 4.93 -16.14 9.42
C ALA A 99 6.27 -16.35 8.71
N THR A 100 6.26 -17.09 7.60
CA THR A 100 7.45 -17.43 6.82
C THR A 100 7.36 -16.75 5.46
N SER A 101 8.35 -15.90 5.15
CA SER A 101 8.42 -15.22 3.84
C SER A 101 8.87 -16.20 2.76
N TYR A 102 8.12 -16.26 1.65
CA TYR A 102 8.49 -17.03 0.44
C TYR A 102 8.95 -16.12 -0.70
N TRP A 103 8.76 -14.81 -0.56
CA TRP A 103 9.15 -13.83 -1.56
C TRP A 103 9.43 -12.48 -0.90
N ASP A 104 10.41 -11.76 -1.43
CA ASP A 104 10.71 -10.37 -1.07
C ASP A 104 11.21 -9.60 -2.29
N TYR A 105 11.23 -8.27 -2.20
CA TYR A 105 11.81 -7.42 -3.23
C TYR A 105 13.32 -7.58 -3.28
N ASP A 106 13.87 -7.48 -4.49
CA ASP A 106 15.30 -7.51 -4.73
C ASP A 106 15.71 -6.38 -5.68
N PHE A 107 16.03 -5.23 -5.11
CA PHE A 107 16.56 -4.08 -5.83
C PHE A 107 18.09 -4.15 -5.80
N ARG A 108 18.68 -4.58 -6.91
CA ARG A 108 20.14 -4.63 -7.11
C ARG A 108 20.52 -4.07 -8.45
N GLU A 109 21.69 -3.42 -8.47
CA GLU A 109 22.31 -3.11 -9.75
C GLU A 109 22.73 -4.40 -10.45
N PRO A 110 22.47 -4.53 -11.77
CA PRO A 110 22.94 -5.68 -12.53
C PRO A 110 24.47 -5.66 -12.62
N GLU A 111 25.09 -6.84 -12.64
CA GLU A 111 26.55 -6.97 -12.82
C GLU A 111 27.02 -6.35 -14.14
N GLN A 112 26.19 -6.43 -15.19
CA GLN A 112 26.41 -5.79 -16.47
C GLN A 112 25.16 -5.01 -16.84
N ALA A 113 25.29 -3.69 -16.96
CA ALA A 113 24.21 -2.83 -17.40
C ALA A 113 23.88 -3.14 -18.86
N ALA A 114 22.62 -3.39 -19.16
CA ALA A 114 22.15 -3.46 -20.53
C ALA A 114 22.05 -2.06 -21.15
N ASP A 115 21.96 -1.98 -22.47
CA ASP A 115 21.64 -0.72 -23.14
C ASP A 115 20.26 -0.20 -22.72
N GLY A 116 20.13 1.10 -22.56
CA GLY A 116 18.87 1.74 -22.17
C GLY A 116 17.71 1.44 -23.13
N GLN A 117 18.00 1.13 -24.40
CA GLN A 117 16.99 0.69 -25.35
C GLN A 117 16.47 -0.72 -25.02
N ALA A 118 17.36 -1.64 -24.68
CA ALA A 118 16.98 -2.99 -24.28
C ALA A 118 16.10 -3.01 -23.03
N TYR A 119 16.40 -2.15 -22.04
CA TYR A 119 15.52 -1.99 -20.85
C TYR A 119 14.13 -1.47 -21.21
N ARG A 120 14.05 -0.48 -22.13
CA ARG A 120 12.74 0.05 -22.57
C ARG A 120 11.89 -1.00 -23.29
N GLU A 121 12.51 -1.77 -24.19
CA GLU A 121 11.82 -2.82 -24.94
C GLU A 121 11.31 -3.93 -24.03
N GLU A 122 12.12 -4.35 -23.05
CA GLU A 122 11.72 -5.38 -22.11
C GLU A 122 10.63 -4.87 -21.14
N LEU A 123 10.73 -3.62 -20.67
CA LEU A 123 9.71 -3.00 -19.84
C LEU A 123 8.37 -2.91 -20.58
N ASP A 124 8.38 -2.43 -21.84
CA ASP A 124 7.17 -2.35 -22.67
C ASP A 124 6.54 -3.73 -22.85
N ARG A 125 7.34 -4.73 -23.19
CA ARG A 125 6.88 -6.12 -23.32
C ARG A 125 6.26 -6.66 -22.05
N LEU A 126 6.88 -6.41 -20.87
CA LEU A 126 6.38 -6.87 -19.58
C LEU A 126 5.10 -6.14 -19.16
N LEU A 127 5.00 -4.83 -19.39
CA LEU A 127 3.80 -4.05 -19.09
C LEU A 127 2.62 -4.50 -19.96
N GLN A 128 2.81 -4.68 -21.27
CA GLN A 128 1.78 -5.22 -22.15
C GLN A 128 1.30 -6.60 -21.66
N GLN A 129 2.23 -7.50 -21.36
CA GLN A 129 1.90 -8.82 -20.85
C GLN A 129 1.16 -8.77 -19.51
N ALA A 130 1.55 -7.85 -18.60
CA ALA A 130 0.90 -7.70 -17.30
C ALA A 130 -0.54 -7.20 -17.45
N VAL A 131 -0.76 -6.18 -18.28
CA VAL A 131 -2.10 -5.63 -18.54
C VAL A 131 -2.97 -6.69 -19.20
N SER A 132 -2.54 -7.33 -20.28
CA SER A 132 -3.31 -8.37 -20.96
C SER A 132 -3.74 -9.51 -20.02
N ARG A 133 -2.85 -9.93 -19.12
CA ARG A 133 -3.19 -10.95 -18.12
C ARG A 133 -4.24 -10.50 -17.13
N GLN A 134 -4.24 -9.22 -16.74
CA GLN A 134 -5.19 -8.67 -15.79
C GLN A 134 -6.53 -8.30 -16.43
N LEU A 135 -6.60 -8.22 -17.75
CA LEU A 135 -7.85 -8.05 -18.48
C LEU A 135 -8.68 -9.34 -18.63
N VAL A 136 -8.10 -10.50 -18.29
CA VAL A 136 -8.85 -11.77 -18.25
C VAL A 136 -9.83 -11.72 -17.10
N SER A 137 -11.11 -11.53 -17.41
CA SER A 137 -12.18 -11.30 -16.42
C SER A 137 -13.52 -11.77 -16.93
N ASP A 138 -14.33 -12.33 -16.03
CA ASP A 138 -15.73 -12.71 -16.29
C ASP A 138 -16.72 -11.54 -16.13
N VAL A 139 -16.20 -10.36 -15.74
CA VAL A 139 -17.00 -9.15 -15.47
C VAL A 139 -16.40 -7.94 -16.19
N PRO A 140 -17.18 -6.87 -16.43
CA PRO A 140 -16.66 -5.64 -17.03
C PRO A 140 -15.50 -5.06 -16.24
N VAL A 141 -14.42 -4.67 -16.95
CA VAL A 141 -13.22 -4.04 -16.43
C VAL A 141 -13.16 -2.59 -16.88
N GLY A 142 -12.75 -1.69 -16.03
CA GLY A 142 -12.45 -0.29 -16.31
C GLY A 142 -11.05 0.10 -15.88
N ALA A 143 -10.73 1.38 -15.92
CA ALA A 143 -9.46 1.92 -15.47
C ALA A 143 -9.63 3.24 -14.69
N TYR A 144 -8.88 3.43 -13.62
CA TYR A 144 -8.68 4.77 -13.06
C TYR A 144 -7.69 5.51 -13.94
N LEU A 145 -8.07 6.71 -14.34
CA LEU A 145 -7.27 7.57 -15.22
C LEU A 145 -7.06 8.92 -14.55
N SER A 146 -5.83 9.21 -14.23
CA SER A 146 -5.37 10.54 -13.82
C SER A 146 -4.56 11.19 -14.95
N GLY A 147 -4.03 12.36 -14.71
CA GLY A 147 -3.06 12.99 -15.61
C GLY A 147 -1.66 12.36 -15.55
N GLY A 148 -1.44 11.38 -14.66
CA GLY A 148 -0.16 10.74 -14.42
C GLY A 148 0.24 9.71 -15.47
N MET A 149 1.54 9.51 -15.63
CA MET A 149 2.14 8.58 -16.60
C MET A 149 1.71 7.11 -16.32
N ASP A 150 1.66 6.70 -15.06
CA ASP A 150 1.37 5.31 -14.68
C ASP A 150 -0.06 4.91 -15.04
N SER A 151 -1.04 5.69 -14.60
CA SER A 151 -2.45 5.46 -14.92
C SER A 151 -2.71 5.57 -16.43
N GLY A 152 -2.08 6.55 -17.08
CA GLY A 152 -2.15 6.74 -18.53
C GLY A 152 -1.60 5.55 -19.30
N THR A 153 -0.45 4.99 -18.88
CA THR A 153 0.16 3.82 -19.54
C THR A 153 -0.74 2.59 -19.40
N VAL A 154 -1.21 2.30 -18.19
CA VAL A 154 -2.11 1.15 -17.95
C VAL A 154 -3.40 1.29 -18.76
N THR A 155 -4.02 2.48 -18.74
CA THR A 155 -5.25 2.76 -19.51
C THR A 155 -5.03 2.65 -21.02
N ALA A 156 -3.93 3.20 -21.53
CA ALA A 156 -3.61 3.14 -22.95
C ALA A 156 -3.42 1.70 -23.45
N LEU A 157 -2.76 0.86 -22.66
CA LEU A 157 -2.58 -0.56 -22.98
C LEU A 157 -3.92 -1.31 -22.92
N ALA A 158 -4.72 -1.08 -21.89
CA ALA A 158 -6.04 -1.71 -21.75
C ALA A 158 -7.02 -1.30 -22.86
N ALA A 159 -7.02 -0.04 -23.28
CA ALA A 159 -7.88 0.47 -24.34
C ALA A 159 -7.58 -0.12 -25.72
N ARG A 160 -6.37 -0.66 -25.93
CA ARG A 160 -6.03 -1.40 -27.17
C ARG A 160 -6.76 -2.74 -27.25
N GLU A 161 -7.09 -3.34 -26.12
CA GLU A 161 -7.72 -4.66 -26.03
C GLU A 161 -9.24 -4.56 -25.79
N ILE A 162 -9.70 -3.52 -25.07
CA ILE A 162 -11.11 -3.30 -24.75
C ILE A 162 -11.58 -2.02 -25.45
N PRO A 163 -12.36 -2.11 -26.54
CA PRO A 163 -12.98 -0.95 -27.16
C PRO A 163 -13.93 -0.23 -26.20
N ASN A 164 -13.89 1.12 -26.20
CA ASN A 164 -14.68 1.95 -25.30
C ASN A 164 -14.51 1.62 -23.81
N LEU A 165 -13.26 1.31 -23.40
CA LEU A 165 -12.93 1.06 -22.01
C LEU A 165 -13.48 2.18 -21.12
N HIS A 166 -14.22 1.84 -20.08
CA HIS A 166 -14.65 2.84 -19.09
C HIS A 166 -13.44 3.35 -18.28
N SER A 167 -13.27 4.65 -18.25
CA SER A 167 -12.24 5.29 -17.43
C SER A 167 -12.86 6.25 -16.43
N PHE A 168 -12.25 6.36 -15.24
CA PHE A 168 -12.81 7.10 -14.13
C PHE A 168 -11.75 8.02 -13.52
N THR A 169 -12.16 9.26 -13.21
CA THR A 169 -11.33 10.25 -12.52
C THR A 169 -12.10 10.92 -11.39
N CYS A 170 -11.35 11.44 -10.43
CA CYS A 170 -11.87 12.28 -9.36
C CYS A 170 -11.14 13.63 -9.38
N GLY A 171 -11.88 14.69 -9.24
CA GLY A 171 -11.33 16.04 -9.12
C GLY A 171 -12.15 16.89 -8.15
N PHE A 172 -11.83 18.16 -8.07
CA PHE A 172 -12.38 19.06 -7.05
C PHE A 172 -13.16 20.21 -7.68
N ASP A 173 -14.23 20.61 -7.03
CA ASP A 173 -14.93 21.85 -7.39
C ASP A 173 -14.06 23.06 -7.02
N LEU A 174 -13.45 23.66 -8.03
CA LEU A 174 -12.51 24.78 -7.89
C LEU A 174 -13.13 26.03 -7.25
N HIS A 175 -14.46 26.10 -7.15
CA HIS A 175 -15.17 27.20 -6.48
C HIS A 175 -15.39 26.97 -4.99
N SER A 176 -15.45 25.71 -4.54
CA SER A 176 -15.71 25.36 -3.14
C SER A 176 -14.52 24.71 -2.44
N ALA A 177 -13.59 24.12 -3.18
CA ALA A 177 -12.34 23.58 -2.65
C ALA A 177 -11.35 24.71 -2.34
N SER A 178 -10.51 24.51 -1.35
CA SER A 178 -9.48 25.49 -0.95
C SER A 178 -8.16 24.79 -0.62
N GLY A 179 -7.06 25.53 -0.77
CA GLY A 179 -5.74 25.06 -0.36
C GLY A 179 -5.09 24.07 -1.33
N ILE A 180 -4.45 23.04 -0.78
CA ILE A 180 -3.60 22.08 -1.53
C ILE A 180 -4.42 21.23 -2.51
N GLU A 181 -5.71 21.03 -2.26
CA GLU A 181 -6.60 20.19 -3.07
C GLU A 181 -6.68 20.65 -4.53
N LEU A 182 -6.60 21.97 -4.76
CA LEU A 182 -6.62 22.54 -6.11
C LEU A 182 -5.44 22.09 -6.98
N GLY A 183 -4.29 21.81 -6.36
CA GLY A 183 -3.08 21.32 -7.05
C GLY A 183 -3.16 19.84 -7.44
N PHE A 184 -4.18 19.12 -6.95
CA PHE A 184 -4.41 17.70 -7.25
C PHE A 184 -5.56 17.45 -8.23
N ASP A 185 -6.11 18.51 -8.83
CA ASP A 185 -7.13 18.36 -9.86
C ASP A 185 -6.47 18.05 -11.21
N GLU A 186 -6.58 16.80 -11.65
CA GLU A 186 -5.97 16.30 -12.89
C GLU A 186 -7.01 16.03 -14.00
N ARG A 187 -8.25 16.52 -13.86
CA ARG A 187 -9.33 16.24 -14.81
C ARG A 187 -9.01 16.64 -16.24
N ASP A 188 -8.48 17.83 -16.46
CA ASP A 188 -8.15 18.30 -17.81
C ASP A 188 -7.15 17.37 -18.51
N ALA A 189 -6.16 16.87 -17.78
CA ALA A 189 -5.18 15.93 -18.30
C ALA A 189 -5.79 14.53 -18.54
N ALA A 190 -6.64 14.08 -17.64
CA ALA A 190 -7.37 12.80 -17.77
C ALA A 190 -8.34 12.83 -18.97
N GLU A 191 -9.07 13.92 -19.19
CA GLU A 191 -9.95 14.12 -20.34
C GLU A 191 -9.17 14.07 -21.65
N LEU A 192 -8.03 14.79 -21.73
CA LEU A 192 -7.17 14.74 -22.92
C LEU A 192 -6.66 13.34 -23.21
N MET A 193 -6.22 12.58 -22.19
CA MET A 193 -5.80 11.19 -22.34
C MET A 193 -6.94 10.29 -22.78
N SER A 194 -8.11 10.43 -22.16
CA SER A 194 -9.32 9.71 -22.53
C SER A 194 -9.68 9.90 -24.00
N TYR A 195 -9.68 11.13 -24.47
CA TYR A 195 -9.91 11.44 -25.89
C TYR A 195 -8.91 10.74 -26.81
N ARG A 196 -7.63 10.75 -26.43
CA ARG A 196 -6.55 10.09 -27.24
C ARG A 196 -6.64 8.58 -27.22
N PHE A 197 -7.06 7.98 -26.14
CA PHE A 197 -7.16 6.53 -25.98
C PHE A 197 -8.50 5.96 -26.43
N GLY A 198 -9.51 6.83 -26.69
CA GLY A 198 -10.84 6.44 -27.06
C GLY A 198 -11.61 5.73 -25.95
N THR A 199 -11.42 6.17 -24.69
CA THR A 199 -12.13 5.62 -23.54
C THR A 199 -13.45 6.35 -23.32
N GLU A 200 -14.43 5.70 -22.71
CA GLU A 200 -15.64 6.33 -22.21
C GLU A 200 -15.36 6.84 -20.78
N HIS A 201 -15.24 8.16 -20.65
CA HIS A 201 -14.69 8.80 -19.45
C HIS A 201 -15.78 9.35 -18.54
N TYR A 202 -15.65 9.08 -17.25
CA TYR A 202 -16.55 9.55 -16.21
C TYR A 202 -15.79 10.27 -15.10
N GLU A 203 -16.30 11.41 -14.69
CA GLU A 203 -15.69 12.25 -13.66
C GLU A 203 -16.56 12.34 -12.42
N MET A 204 -15.90 12.33 -11.26
CA MET A 204 -16.49 12.69 -9.97
C MET A 204 -15.89 14.02 -9.50
N VAL A 205 -16.76 15.00 -9.29
CA VAL A 205 -16.35 16.32 -8.78
C VAL A 205 -16.72 16.43 -7.32
N LEU A 206 -15.71 16.50 -6.46
CA LEU A 206 -15.84 16.63 -5.01
C LEU A 206 -16.03 18.07 -4.61
N LYS A 207 -16.85 18.30 -3.58
CA LYS A 207 -17.20 19.59 -3.04
C LYS A 207 -16.83 19.70 -1.55
N ALA A 208 -16.79 20.92 -1.07
CA ALA A 208 -16.66 21.14 0.38
C ALA A 208 -17.70 20.34 1.18
N GLY A 209 -17.25 19.68 2.23
CA GLY A 209 -18.07 18.79 3.08
C GLY A 209 -18.22 17.34 2.57
N ASP A 210 -17.70 16.98 1.38
CA ASP A 210 -17.75 15.59 0.93
C ASP A 210 -16.85 14.68 1.79
N MET A 211 -15.71 15.17 2.24
CA MET A 211 -14.86 14.46 3.18
C MET A 211 -15.61 14.13 4.46
N GLU A 212 -16.24 15.12 5.09
CA GLU A 212 -17.01 14.92 6.32
C GLU A 212 -18.13 13.88 6.14
N ARG A 213 -18.85 13.96 5.02
CA ARG A 213 -19.92 13.00 4.69
C ARG A 213 -19.41 11.57 4.46
N ALA A 214 -18.18 11.41 3.94
CA ALA A 214 -17.59 10.11 3.68
C ALA A 214 -17.03 9.43 4.95
N MET A 215 -16.61 10.21 5.95
CA MET A 215 -15.88 9.71 7.13
C MET A 215 -16.53 8.51 7.84
N PRO A 216 -17.87 8.46 8.10
CA PRO A 216 -18.45 7.29 8.75
C PRO A 216 -18.33 6.00 7.90
N ALA A 217 -18.52 6.12 6.58
CA ALA A 217 -18.38 4.99 5.67
C ALA A 217 -16.91 4.57 5.54
N LEU A 218 -15.99 5.52 5.45
CA LEU A 218 -14.56 5.25 5.42
C LEU A 218 -14.10 4.53 6.68
N ALA A 219 -14.48 5.01 7.87
CA ALA A 219 -14.15 4.35 9.13
C ALA A 219 -14.65 2.90 9.18
N TYR A 220 -15.84 2.63 8.64
CA TYR A 220 -16.40 1.29 8.57
C TYR A 220 -15.67 0.39 7.56
N HIS A 221 -15.31 0.91 6.37
CA HIS A 221 -14.72 0.11 5.31
C HIS A 221 -13.21 -0.09 5.49
N LEU A 222 -12.49 0.94 5.90
CA LEU A 222 -11.03 0.88 6.08
C LEU A 222 -10.63 0.27 7.43
N GLU A 223 -11.50 0.37 8.46
CA GLU A 223 -11.29 -0.14 9.83
C GLU A 223 -10.13 0.52 10.58
N GLU A 224 -9.16 1.06 9.87
CA GLU A 224 -7.98 1.74 10.39
C GLU A 224 -7.83 3.13 9.76
N PRO A 225 -7.18 4.10 10.45
CA PRO A 225 -6.93 5.40 9.86
C PRO A 225 -5.96 5.29 8.68
N ARG A 226 -6.26 6.03 7.64
CA ARG A 226 -5.45 6.12 6.41
C ARG A 226 -5.15 7.59 6.08
N VAL A 227 -4.38 7.81 5.05
CA VAL A 227 -4.01 9.14 4.58
C VAL A 227 -5.19 9.84 3.90
N GLY A 228 -5.09 11.15 3.71
CA GLY A 228 -6.16 11.99 3.22
C GLY A 228 -6.71 11.72 1.80
N GLN A 229 -6.11 10.80 1.04
CA GLN A 229 -6.61 10.39 -0.27
C GLN A 229 -7.79 9.42 -0.21
N SER A 230 -8.09 8.84 0.94
CA SER A 230 -9.13 7.80 1.08
C SER A 230 -10.52 8.28 0.68
N TYR A 231 -10.89 9.56 0.94
CA TYR A 231 -12.21 10.03 0.57
C TYR A 231 -12.39 10.26 -0.94
N PRO A 232 -11.43 10.78 -1.72
CA PRO A 232 -11.50 10.78 -3.17
C PRO A 232 -11.60 9.36 -3.75
N ASN A 233 -10.79 8.43 -3.25
CA ASN A 233 -10.81 7.02 -3.66
C ASN A 233 -12.19 6.38 -3.40
N TYR A 234 -12.79 6.65 -2.25
CA TYR A 234 -14.15 6.19 -1.94
C TYR A 234 -15.19 6.67 -2.96
N TYR A 235 -15.15 7.95 -3.33
CA TYR A 235 -16.12 8.49 -4.29
C TYR A 235 -15.90 7.99 -5.71
N VAL A 236 -14.65 7.91 -6.18
CA VAL A 236 -14.38 7.39 -7.53
C VAL A 236 -14.66 5.90 -7.62
N ALA A 237 -14.41 5.12 -6.56
CA ALA A 237 -14.78 3.71 -6.49
C ALA A 237 -16.30 3.52 -6.55
N ARG A 238 -17.07 4.37 -5.84
CA ARG A 238 -18.54 4.38 -5.93
C ARG A 238 -19.05 4.75 -7.32
N LEU A 239 -18.38 5.65 -8.01
CA LEU A 239 -18.70 5.98 -9.41
C LEU A 239 -18.43 4.78 -10.30
N ALA A 240 -17.21 4.23 -10.26
CA ALA A 240 -16.82 3.08 -11.07
C ALA A 240 -17.71 1.86 -10.86
N GLY A 241 -18.09 1.60 -9.61
CA GLY A 241 -18.96 0.46 -9.24
C GLY A 241 -20.36 0.47 -9.85
N LYS A 242 -20.80 1.60 -10.47
CA LYS A 242 -22.03 1.68 -11.23
C LYS A 242 -21.90 1.07 -12.63
N PHE A 243 -20.70 0.97 -13.16
CA PHE A 243 -20.41 0.55 -14.53
C PHE A 243 -19.64 -0.77 -14.60
N VAL A 244 -18.63 -0.93 -13.72
CA VAL A 244 -17.70 -2.06 -13.75
C VAL A 244 -17.55 -2.71 -12.38
N LYS A 245 -16.96 -3.92 -12.34
CA LYS A 245 -16.67 -4.64 -11.10
C LYS A 245 -15.19 -4.70 -10.78
N VAL A 246 -14.35 -4.46 -11.77
CA VAL A 246 -12.88 -4.46 -11.66
C VAL A 246 -12.37 -3.18 -12.29
N VAL A 247 -11.38 -2.57 -11.66
CA VAL A 247 -10.73 -1.36 -12.16
C VAL A 247 -9.22 -1.56 -12.14
N LEU A 248 -8.56 -1.30 -13.25
CA LEU A 248 -7.10 -1.23 -13.32
C LEU A 248 -6.63 0.09 -12.71
N CYS A 249 -5.51 0.06 -12.02
CA CYS A 249 -4.91 1.20 -11.34
C CYS A 249 -3.43 1.31 -11.71
N GLY A 250 -2.91 2.53 -11.82
CA GLY A 250 -1.49 2.82 -12.03
C GLY A 250 -0.66 2.84 -10.74
N THR A 251 -1.27 2.58 -9.58
CA THR A 251 -0.59 2.62 -8.29
C THR A 251 0.62 1.70 -8.23
N GLY A 252 1.73 2.21 -7.73
CA GLY A 252 2.99 1.47 -7.55
C GLY A 252 4.08 1.80 -8.58
N GLY A 253 3.76 2.54 -9.64
CA GLY A 253 4.75 2.93 -10.63
C GLY A 253 5.87 3.76 -10.03
N ASP A 254 5.53 4.83 -9.37
CA ASP A 254 6.51 5.72 -8.72
C ASP A 254 7.36 4.99 -7.66
N GLU A 255 6.75 4.15 -6.84
CA GLU A 255 7.40 3.43 -5.76
C GLU A 255 8.39 2.37 -6.26
N LEU A 256 8.07 1.73 -7.38
CA LEU A 256 8.89 0.64 -7.95
C LEU A 256 9.95 1.15 -8.94
N PHE A 257 9.69 2.27 -9.62
CA PHE A 257 10.57 2.80 -10.67
C PHE A 257 11.24 4.12 -10.28
N GLY A 258 11.18 4.52 -9.01
CA GLY A 258 11.90 5.69 -8.52
C GLY A 258 11.31 7.03 -8.95
N GLY A 259 9.98 7.13 -9.02
CA GLY A 259 9.28 8.34 -9.44
C GLY A 259 9.40 9.54 -8.48
N TYR A 260 9.95 9.32 -7.28
CA TYR A 260 10.15 10.37 -6.28
C TYR A 260 11.63 10.71 -6.03
N PRO A 261 12.41 11.19 -7.03
CA PRO A 261 13.84 11.39 -6.90
C PRO A 261 14.22 12.29 -5.72
N TRP A 262 13.41 13.29 -5.37
CA TRP A 262 13.64 14.18 -4.22
C TRP A 262 13.62 13.47 -2.86
N ARG A 263 12.99 12.29 -2.74
CA ARG A 263 13.04 11.48 -1.53
C ARG A 263 14.38 10.78 -1.39
N TYR A 264 14.88 10.21 -2.48
CA TYR A 264 16.09 9.39 -2.49
C TYR A 264 17.36 10.23 -2.37
N TYR A 265 17.42 11.41 -3.00
CA TYR A 265 18.61 12.28 -2.93
C TYR A 265 18.96 12.74 -1.51
N ARG A 266 17.99 12.81 -0.61
CA ARG A 266 18.26 13.12 0.80
C ARG A 266 19.05 12.02 1.51
N ALA A 267 18.97 10.81 1.01
CA ALA A 267 19.57 9.62 1.57
C ALA A 267 20.91 9.22 0.91
N VAL A 268 21.34 9.88 -0.17
CA VAL A 268 22.49 9.45 -0.98
C VAL A 268 23.85 9.81 -0.38
N VAL A 269 23.93 10.90 0.40
CA VAL A 269 25.19 11.35 1.02
C VAL A 269 25.21 10.91 2.48
N ASN A 270 25.85 9.79 2.77
CA ASN A 270 25.93 9.20 4.09
C ASN A 270 27.35 8.68 4.37
N ASP A 271 27.73 8.68 5.64
CA ASP A 271 29.01 8.13 6.08
C ASP A 271 28.91 6.60 6.27
N ASP A 272 27.75 6.13 6.74
CA ASP A 272 27.45 4.72 7.00
C ASP A 272 25.94 4.46 6.97
N PHE A 273 25.55 3.21 7.20
CA PHE A 273 24.16 2.79 7.21
C PHE A 273 23.33 3.44 8.33
N GLU A 274 23.90 3.62 9.53
CA GLU A 274 23.16 4.24 10.65
C GLU A 274 22.87 5.72 10.38
N HIS A 275 23.80 6.44 9.75
CA HIS A 275 23.59 7.82 9.32
C HIS A 275 22.52 7.91 8.21
N TYR A 276 22.49 6.95 7.28
CA TYR A 276 21.41 6.84 6.31
C TYR A 276 20.06 6.61 7.00
N VAL A 277 19.99 5.65 7.93
CA VAL A 277 18.77 5.37 8.70
C VAL A 277 18.28 6.62 9.42
N ASP A 278 19.17 7.36 10.10
CA ASP A 278 18.79 8.58 10.83
C ASP A 278 18.21 9.66 9.93
N LYS A 279 18.81 9.91 8.79
CA LYS A 279 18.33 10.91 7.83
C LYS A 279 16.99 10.52 7.20
N TYR A 280 16.88 9.26 6.81
CA TYR A 280 15.67 8.79 6.12
C TYR A 280 14.52 8.60 7.09
N TYR A 281 14.77 8.13 8.28
CA TYR A 281 13.81 8.09 9.38
C TYR A 281 13.28 9.49 9.73
N ALA A 282 14.13 10.50 9.82
CA ALA A 282 13.71 11.88 10.08
C ALA A 282 12.75 12.40 9.00
N TYR A 283 12.93 12.01 7.75
CA TYR A 283 12.01 12.32 6.65
C TYR A 283 10.64 11.62 6.81
N TRP A 284 10.63 10.37 7.30
CA TRP A 284 9.42 9.57 7.42
C TRP A 284 8.61 9.81 8.71
N GLN A 285 9.05 10.69 9.59
CA GLN A 285 8.22 11.17 10.71
C GLN A 285 7.14 12.12 10.17
N ARG A 286 5.96 11.57 9.88
CA ARG A 286 4.90 12.27 9.13
C ARG A 286 3.98 13.12 9.99
N LEU A 287 3.52 12.58 11.13
CA LEU A 287 2.51 13.25 11.96
C LEU A 287 3.13 13.91 13.18
N ILE A 288 3.94 13.18 13.94
CA ILE A 288 4.52 13.68 15.18
C ILE A 288 6.03 13.45 15.17
N PRO A 289 6.84 14.51 15.24
CA PRO A 289 8.29 14.36 15.37
C PRO A 289 8.65 13.80 16.76
N ASN A 290 9.74 13.04 16.86
CA ASN A 290 10.19 12.40 18.10
C ASN A 290 10.21 13.32 19.31
N GLN A 291 10.57 14.60 19.12
CA GLN A 291 10.62 15.59 20.20
C GLN A 291 9.25 15.85 20.86
N ALA A 292 8.15 15.62 20.14
CA ALA A 292 6.80 15.82 20.62
C ALA A 292 6.11 14.53 21.09
N VAL A 293 6.64 13.36 20.75
CA VAL A 293 6.03 12.05 21.03
C VAL A 293 5.73 11.89 22.52
N GLN A 294 6.69 12.11 23.40
CA GLN A 294 6.48 11.97 24.84
C GLN A 294 5.38 12.88 25.38
N LYS A 295 5.30 14.12 24.86
CA LYS A 295 4.26 15.08 25.28
C LYS A 295 2.88 14.65 24.82
N VAL A 296 2.76 14.21 23.57
CA VAL A 296 1.47 13.78 22.97
C VAL A 296 0.97 12.49 23.62
N PHE A 297 1.87 11.55 23.85
CA PHE A 297 1.58 10.24 24.43
C PHE A 297 1.64 10.22 25.97
N GLN A 298 1.77 11.38 26.61
CA GLN A 298 1.90 11.50 28.08
C GLN A 298 0.89 10.65 28.86
N PRO A 299 -0.40 10.56 28.49
CA PRO A 299 -1.38 9.75 29.24
C PRO A 299 -1.10 8.24 29.22
N ILE A 300 -0.44 7.74 28.19
CA ILE A 300 -0.12 6.31 28.00
C ILE A 300 1.40 6.07 27.88
N TRP A 301 2.21 7.09 28.17
CA TRP A 301 3.68 7.02 28.02
C TRP A 301 4.34 5.83 28.72
N PRO A 302 3.95 5.44 29.95
CA PRO A 302 4.53 4.27 30.61
C PRO A 302 4.39 2.97 29.82
N GLU A 303 3.39 2.87 28.96
CA GLU A 303 3.06 1.67 28.19
C GLU A 303 3.78 1.61 26.84
N VAL A 304 4.18 2.75 26.30
CA VAL A 304 4.80 2.83 24.96
C VAL A 304 6.26 3.33 24.96
N ARG A 305 6.77 3.83 26.09
CA ARG A 305 8.11 4.41 26.19
C ARG A 305 9.26 3.48 25.84
N HIS A 306 9.03 2.17 25.84
CA HIS A 306 10.02 1.16 25.49
C HIS A 306 10.11 0.97 23.97
N VAL A 307 9.15 1.47 23.21
CA VAL A 307 9.13 1.38 21.74
C VAL A 307 9.88 2.56 21.17
N TRP A 308 10.97 2.27 20.48
CA TRP A 308 11.66 3.29 19.69
C TRP A 308 11.34 3.11 18.20
N THR A 309 10.55 4.02 17.64
CA THR A 309 10.05 3.91 16.26
C THR A 309 11.17 3.95 15.21
N ARG A 310 12.36 4.47 15.56
CA ARG A 310 13.56 4.34 14.72
C ARG A 310 13.99 2.88 14.53
N ASP A 311 13.87 2.04 15.56
CA ASP A 311 14.18 0.61 15.43
C ASP A 311 13.17 -0.08 14.51
N ILE A 312 11.87 0.24 14.64
CA ILE A 312 10.85 -0.24 13.70
C ILE A 312 11.21 0.15 12.26
N PHE A 313 11.66 1.39 12.05
CA PHE A 313 12.09 1.87 10.74
C PHE A 313 13.32 1.09 10.23
N ARG A 314 14.33 0.91 11.07
CA ARG A 314 15.56 0.17 10.75
C ARG A 314 15.29 -1.30 10.41
N ASP A 315 14.38 -1.93 11.12
CA ASP A 315 14.04 -3.35 10.98
C ASP A 315 13.29 -3.68 9.67
N VAL A 316 12.84 -2.67 8.92
CA VAL A 316 12.32 -2.87 7.56
C VAL A 316 13.42 -3.38 6.63
N PHE A 317 14.66 -2.95 6.82
CA PHE A 317 15.80 -3.32 5.98
C PHE A 317 16.32 -4.71 6.35
N ARG A 318 16.33 -5.64 5.40
CA ARG A 318 16.76 -7.03 5.62
C ARG A 318 18.16 -7.35 5.12
N ARG A 319 18.79 -6.43 4.38
CA ARG A 319 20.13 -6.66 3.79
C ARG A 319 21.23 -6.29 4.75
N PRO A 320 22.37 -7.04 4.72
CA PRO A 320 23.55 -6.71 5.50
C PRO A 320 24.11 -5.34 5.12
N GLU A 321 24.54 -4.59 6.10
CA GLU A 321 25.16 -3.27 5.98
C GLU A 321 26.41 -3.27 5.07
N ALA A 322 27.10 -4.42 4.95
CA ALA A 322 28.32 -4.59 4.17
C ALA A 322 28.13 -4.41 2.64
N GLU A 323 26.88 -4.39 2.14
CA GLU A 323 26.60 -4.22 0.72
C GLU A 323 26.44 -2.75 0.28
N LEU A 324 26.49 -1.80 1.23
CA LEU A 324 26.28 -0.37 0.96
C LEU A 324 27.59 0.36 0.73
N THR A 325 28.13 0.27 -0.46
CA THR A 325 29.42 0.86 -0.82
C THR A 325 29.32 2.05 -1.77
N ARG A 326 28.17 2.23 -2.43
CA ARG A 326 27.96 3.25 -3.47
C ARG A 326 26.66 4.02 -3.21
N PRO A 327 26.54 5.26 -3.75
CA PRO A 327 25.28 6.04 -3.65
C PRO A 327 24.06 5.30 -4.17
N GLU A 328 24.20 4.52 -5.24
CA GLU A 328 23.12 3.75 -5.87
C GLU A 328 22.58 2.68 -4.91
N ASP A 329 23.40 2.11 -4.06
CA ASP A 329 22.99 1.10 -3.10
C ASP A 329 22.00 1.70 -2.08
N TYR A 330 22.19 2.96 -1.68
CA TYR A 330 21.25 3.68 -0.80
C TYR A 330 19.95 4.04 -1.51
N ILE A 331 19.96 4.32 -2.83
CA ILE A 331 18.74 4.51 -3.62
C ILE A 331 17.96 3.21 -3.66
N ASN A 332 18.61 2.09 -3.96
CA ASN A 332 17.99 0.77 -3.98
C ASN A 332 17.39 0.38 -2.62
N HIS A 333 18.05 0.74 -1.52
CA HIS A 333 17.50 0.58 -0.16
C HIS A 333 16.27 1.45 0.06
N SER A 334 16.26 2.68 -0.43
CA SER A 334 15.11 3.58 -0.33
C SER A 334 13.93 3.06 -1.14
N LEU A 335 14.14 2.53 -2.35
CA LEU A 335 13.11 1.85 -3.15
C LEU A 335 12.57 0.62 -2.43
N TYR A 336 13.46 -0.21 -1.88
CA TYR A 336 13.05 -1.36 -1.07
C TYR A 336 12.15 -0.94 0.10
N PHE A 337 12.58 0.09 0.84
CA PHE A 337 11.81 0.62 1.97
C PHE A 337 10.44 1.12 1.52
N GLU A 338 10.36 1.93 0.47
CA GLU A 338 9.08 2.48 -0.02
C GLU A 338 8.16 1.39 -0.55
N ALA A 339 8.68 0.38 -1.26
CA ALA A 339 7.91 -0.76 -1.71
C ALA A 339 7.35 -1.59 -0.55
N LYS A 340 8.12 -1.78 0.53
CA LYS A 340 7.72 -2.56 1.72
C LYS A 340 6.74 -1.82 2.62
N THR A 341 6.78 -0.50 2.63
CA THR A 341 6.05 0.30 3.61
C THR A 341 5.01 1.21 2.95
N PHE A 342 5.45 2.18 2.15
CA PHE A 342 4.57 3.19 1.58
C PHE A 342 3.60 2.58 0.56
N LEU A 343 4.10 1.83 -0.40
CA LEU A 343 3.26 1.14 -1.39
C LEU A 343 2.31 0.16 -0.70
N HIS A 344 2.85 -0.69 0.16
CA HIS A 344 2.05 -1.72 0.81
C HIS A 344 1.02 -1.15 1.79
N GLY A 345 1.43 -0.28 2.68
CA GLY A 345 0.60 0.18 3.80
C GLY A 345 -0.33 1.33 3.50
N LEU A 346 -0.05 2.14 2.47
CA LEU A 346 -0.83 3.32 2.14
C LEU A 346 -1.58 3.23 0.81
N LEU A 347 -1.04 2.51 -0.18
CA LEU A 347 -1.58 2.53 -1.54
C LEU A 347 -2.29 1.24 -1.93
N VAL A 348 -1.82 0.08 -1.45
CA VAL A 348 -2.40 -1.22 -1.83
C VAL A 348 -3.59 -1.60 -0.95
N VAL A 349 -3.66 -1.11 0.29
CA VAL A 349 -4.73 -1.42 1.24
C VAL A 349 -5.86 -0.37 1.26
N GLU A 350 -5.77 0.70 0.51
CA GLU A 350 -6.86 1.64 0.24
C GLU A 350 -7.73 1.15 -0.91
#